data_38561039042ae0e27e410e36db8497c8
#
_entry.id   38561039042ae0e27e410e36db8497c8
#
_cell.length_a   1.000
_cell.length_b   1.000
_cell.length_c   1.000
_cell.angle_alpha   90.00
_cell.angle_beta   90.00
_cell.angle_gamma   90.00
#
_symmetry.space_group_name_H-M   'P 1'
#
loop_
_entity.id
_entity.type
_entity.pdbx_description
1 polymer ?
#
loop_
_entity_poly.entity_id
_entity_poly.type
_entity_poly.pdbx_seq_one_letter_code
_entity_poly.pdbx_strand_id
1 'polypeptide(L)'
;MSHVNIGVVGATGLVGNAMREILEQRNFPAAKVRYFASARSAGSTLPWRGTPVKVEDASTADYAGLDIVLFSAGGSTSRALAEKVAAAGAVVVDNSSAWRMDPQVPLVVSEVNPHALDSIPKGIVANPNCTTMAAMPVLKPLHREAGLVRLIASTYQAVSGGGVAG
;
A
#
# COMPACT_ATOMS: atom_id res chain seq x y z
N MET A 1 -16.32 9.77 -13.51
CA MET A 1 -15.29 8.90 -12.93
C MET A 1 -15.98 7.99 -11.94
N SER A 2 -15.76 6.69 -12.01
CA SER A 2 -16.27 5.75 -11.01
C SER A 2 -15.61 6.05 -9.65
N HIS A 3 -16.42 6.28 -8.64
CA HIS A 3 -15.93 6.46 -7.29
C HIS A 3 -15.62 5.08 -6.69
N VAL A 4 -14.49 4.95 -5.99
CA VAL A 4 -14.03 3.70 -5.38
C VAL A 4 -14.08 3.79 -3.85
N ASN A 5 -14.35 2.66 -3.21
CA ASN A 5 -14.29 2.52 -1.76
C ASN A 5 -12.90 2.05 -1.35
N ILE A 6 -12.23 2.81 -0.49
CA ILE A 6 -10.84 2.56 -0.10
C ILE A 6 -10.76 2.15 1.37
N GLY A 7 -9.91 1.16 1.63
CA GLY A 7 -9.44 0.83 2.97
C GLY A 7 -7.96 1.19 3.16
N VAL A 8 -7.56 1.58 4.37
CA VAL A 8 -6.16 1.73 4.76
C VAL A 8 -5.90 0.91 6.01
N VAL A 9 -5.14 -0.17 5.90
CA VAL A 9 -4.69 -1.01 7.02
C VAL A 9 -3.36 -0.49 7.53
N GLY A 10 -3.26 -0.24 8.84
CA GLY A 10 -2.15 0.48 9.46
C GLY A 10 -2.30 2.00 9.39
N ALA A 11 -3.54 2.49 9.32
CA ALA A 11 -3.88 3.91 9.13
C ALA A 11 -3.33 4.85 10.22
N THR A 12 -3.03 4.33 11.41
CA THR A 12 -2.47 5.09 12.55
C THR A 12 -0.95 5.15 12.57
N GLY A 13 -0.27 4.39 11.69
CA GLY A 13 1.18 4.38 11.57
C GLY A 13 1.71 5.55 10.72
N LEU A 14 3.03 5.79 10.75
CA LEU A 14 3.67 6.89 10.02
C LEU A 14 3.39 6.82 8.51
N VAL A 15 3.59 5.66 7.90
CA VAL A 15 3.34 5.46 6.46
C VAL A 15 1.85 5.49 6.14
N GLY A 16 1.00 4.91 7.00
CA GLY A 16 -0.46 5.00 6.85
C GLY A 16 -0.97 6.44 6.90
N ASN A 17 -0.38 7.29 7.75
CA ASN A 17 -0.65 8.72 7.78
C ASN A 17 -0.29 9.39 6.45
N ALA A 18 0.93 9.15 5.95
CA ALA A 18 1.37 9.68 4.66
C ALA A 18 0.46 9.24 3.50
N MET A 19 0.01 7.97 3.49
CA MET A 19 -0.94 7.48 2.49
C MET A 19 -2.25 8.27 2.53
N ARG A 20 -2.81 8.51 3.72
CA ARG A 20 -4.05 9.29 3.89
C ARG A 20 -3.88 10.73 3.38
N GLU A 21 -2.79 11.38 3.77
CA GLU A 21 -2.47 12.76 3.34
C GLU A 21 -2.32 12.85 1.82
N ILE A 22 -1.62 11.91 1.19
CA ILE A 22 -1.43 11.88 -0.26
C ILE A 22 -2.75 11.65 -1.00
N LEU A 23 -3.61 10.76 -0.51
CA LEU A 23 -4.94 10.54 -1.09
C LEU A 23 -5.78 11.82 -1.05
N GLU A 24 -5.73 12.58 0.04
CA GLU A 24 -6.41 13.88 0.17
C GLU A 24 -5.81 14.94 -0.76
N GLN A 25 -4.48 15.11 -0.74
CA GLN A 25 -3.78 16.09 -1.57
C GLN A 25 -4.03 15.87 -3.07
N ARG A 26 -4.13 14.62 -3.49
CA ARG A 26 -4.40 14.24 -4.89
C ARG A 26 -5.88 14.24 -5.24
N ASN A 27 -6.76 14.65 -4.33
CA ASN A 27 -8.20 14.58 -4.53
C ASN A 27 -8.66 13.22 -5.07
N PHE A 28 -8.10 12.14 -4.53
CA PHE A 28 -8.41 10.79 -5.00
C PHE A 28 -9.93 10.54 -4.98
N PRO A 29 -10.54 10.00 -6.05
CA PRO A 29 -12.00 9.91 -6.22
C PRO A 29 -12.61 8.78 -5.36
N ALA A 30 -12.35 8.80 -4.04
CA ALA A 30 -12.94 7.87 -3.10
C ALA A 30 -14.39 8.26 -2.78
N ALA A 31 -15.30 7.30 -2.94
CA ALA A 31 -16.68 7.42 -2.47
C ALA A 31 -16.74 7.25 -0.95
N LYS A 32 -16.01 6.28 -0.44
CA LYS A 32 -15.92 5.95 0.98
C LYS A 32 -14.49 5.59 1.35
N VAL A 33 -14.08 6.01 2.54
CA VAL A 33 -12.79 5.63 3.13
C VAL A 33 -13.05 4.95 4.47
N ARG A 34 -12.36 3.84 4.71
CA ARG A 34 -12.35 3.11 5.99
C ARG A 34 -10.92 2.94 6.48
N TYR A 35 -10.72 3.09 7.78
CA TYR A 35 -9.42 2.98 8.41
C TYR A 35 -9.36 1.77 9.33
N PHE A 36 -8.28 1.01 9.25
CA PHE A 36 -8.06 -0.18 10.03
C PHE A 36 -6.72 -0.11 10.74
N ALA A 37 -6.69 -0.51 12.00
CA ALA A 37 -5.47 -0.61 12.79
C ALA A 37 -5.57 -1.78 13.79
N SER A 38 -4.58 -1.93 14.66
CA SER A 38 -4.64 -2.91 15.76
C SER A 38 -5.78 -2.60 16.73
N ALA A 39 -6.23 -3.61 17.49
CA ALA A 39 -7.23 -3.47 18.54
C ALA A 39 -6.94 -2.31 19.51
N ARG A 40 -5.64 -2.02 19.79
CA ARG A 40 -5.21 -0.90 20.63
C ARG A 40 -5.65 0.47 20.10
N SER A 41 -5.67 0.63 18.79
CA SER A 41 -6.04 1.90 18.13
C SER A 41 -7.49 1.91 17.64
N ALA A 42 -8.17 0.79 17.67
CA ALA A 42 -9.57 0.69 17.29
C ALA A 42 -10.46 1.58 18.16
N GLY A 43 -11.47 2.18 17.56
CA GLY A 43 -12.36 3.14 18.24
C GLY A 43 -11.87 4.60 18.21
N SER A 44 -10.59 4.86 17.95
CA SER A 44 -10.11 6.23 17.69
C SER A 44 -10.66 6.77 16.37
N THR A 45 -10.49 8.04 16.13
CA THR A 45 -10.93 8.69 14.87
C THR A 45 -9.76 9.36 14.16
N LEU A 46 -9.78 9.28 12.84
CA LEU A 46 -8.83 9.95 11.97
C LEU A 46 -9.59 10.78 10.93
N PRO A 47 -9.12 11.95 10.53
CA PRO A 47 -9.81 12.76 9.54
C PRO A 47 -9.72 12.18 8.13
N TRP A 48 -10.78 12.40 7.36
CA TRP A 48 -10.81 12.31 5.90
C TRP A 48 -11.55 13.51 5.36
N ARG A 49 -10.86 14.41 4.66
CA ARG A 49 -11.43 15.65 4.11
C ARG A 49 -12.23 16.43 5.16
N GLY A 50 -11.68 16.57 6.36
CA GLY A 50 -12.31 17.25 7.48
C GLY A 50 -13.42 16.47 8.20
N THR A 51 -13.81 15.29 7.72
CA THR A 51 -14.82 14.45 8.39
C THR A 51 -14.11 13.39 9.23
N PRO A 52 -14.50 13.19 10.51
CA PRO A 52 -13.92 12.15 11.34
C PRO A 52 -14.38 10.75 10.87
N VAL A 53 -13.42 9.85 10.64
CA VAL A 53 -13.65 8.44 10.30
C VAL A 53 -13.14 7.57 11.44
N LYS A 54 -13.99 6.68 11.93
CA LYS A 54 -13.66 5.76 13.03
C LYS A 54 -12.67 4.70 12.55
N VAL A 55 -11.66 4.42 13.35
CA VAL A 55 -10.70 3.35 13.10
C VAL A 55 -11.29 2.03 13.58
N GLU A 56 -11.26 1.02 12.72
CA GLU A 56 -11.76 -0.33 12.97
C GLU A 56 -10.60 -1.27 13.36
N ASP A 57 -10.91 -2.34 14.10
CA ASP A 57 -9.93 -3.40 14.37
C ASP A 57 -9.71 -4.23 13.11
N ALA A 58 -8.48 -4.20 12.58
CA ALA A 58 -8.12 -4.90 11.37
C ALA A 58 -8.31 -6.43 11.46
N SER A 59 -8.19 -7.02 12.64
CA SER A 59 -8.29 -8.47 12.83
C SER A 59 -9.72 -8.99 12.74
N THR A 60 -10.70 -8.20 13.17
CA THR A 60 -12.11 -8.58 13.25
C THR A 60 -13.00 -7.92 12.21
N ALA A 61 -12.50 -6.89 11.51
CA ALA A 61 -13.27 -6.13 10.54
C ALA A 61 -13.82 -7.00 9.39
N ASP A 62 -15.00 -6.60 8.91
CA ASP A 62 -15.52 -7.02 7.63
C ASP A 62 -15.01 -6.09 6.53
N TYR A 63 -14.40 -6.65 5.51
CA TYR A 63 -13.81 -5.91 4.37
C TYR A 63 -14.73 -5.83 3.15
N ALA A 64 -15.94 -6.36 3.23
CA ALA A 64 -16.88 -6.36 2.12
C ALA A 64 -17.19 -4.93 1.63
N GLY A 65 -17.33 -4.79 0.30
CA GLY A 65 -17.67 -3.53 -0.34
C GLY A 65 -16.51 -2.53 -0.47
N LEU A 66 -15.27 -2.94 -0.17
CA LEU A 66 -14.07 -2.19 -0.51
C LEU A 66 -13.56 -2.61 -1.90
N ASP A 67 -13.11 -1.65 -2.69
CA ASP A 67 -12.53 -1.90 -4.03
C ASP A 67 -11.00 -1.99 -3.96
N ILE A 68 -10.37 -1.13 -3.15
CA ILE A 68 -8.90 -1.09 -2.98
C ILE A 68 -8.58 -0.99 -1.49
N VAL A 69 -7.61 -1.77 -1.03
CA VAL A 69 -7.12 -1.68 0.35
C VAL A 69 -5.60 -1.52 0.35
N LEU A 70 -5.13 -0.39 0.89
CA LEU A 70 -3.71 -0.10 1.06
C LEU A 70 -3.22 -0.71 2.38
N PHE A 71 -2.15 -1.51 2.32
CA PHE A 71 -1.55 -2.14 3.49
C PHE A 71 -0.24 -1.47 3.89
N SER A 72 -0.19 -1.02 5.14
CA SER A 72 0.99 -0.41 5.77
C SER A 72 1.12 -0.81 7.24
N ALA A 73 0.90 -2.09 7.54
CA ALA A 73 0.89 -2.62 8.91
C ALA A 73 1.98 -3.69 9.17
N GLY A 74 2.99 -3.74 8.29
CA GLY A 74 4.09 -4.70 8.37
C GLY A 74 3.76 -6.09 7.81
N GLY A 75 4.81 -6.90 7.58
CA GLY A 75 4.69 -8.16 6.86
C GLY A 75 3.88 -9.24 7.60
N SER A 76 3.90 -9.27 8.93
CA SER A 76 3.11 -10.23 9.71
C SER A 76 1.61 -9.98 9.56
N THR A 77 1.18 -8.74 9.66
CA THR A 77 -0.22 -8.34 9.46
C THR A 77 -0.65 -8.59 8.02
N SER A 78 0.21 -8.27 7.06
CA SER A 78 -0.08 -8.51 5.65
C SER A 78 -0.28 -10.01 5.35
N ARG A 79 0.61 -10.88 5.82
CA ARG A 79 0.44 -12.33 5.69
C ARG A 79 -0.84 -12.87 6.33
N ALA A 80 -1.25 -12.27 7.45
CA ALA A 80 -2.46 -12.71 8.16
C ALA A 80 -3.76 -12.27 7.50
N LEU A 81 -3.77 -11.12 6.81
CA LEU A 81 -5.01 -10.46 6.41
C LEU A 81 -5.17 -10.24 4.91
N ALA A 82 -4.08 -10.12 4.13
CA ALA A 82 -4.18 -9.69 2.73
C ALA A 82 -5.04 -10.63 1.87
N GLU A 83 -4.87 -11.95 2.01
CA GLU A 83 -5.69 -12.92 1.28
C GLU A 83 -7.17 -12.88 1.70
N LYS A 84 -7.45 -12.67 3.00
CA LYS A 84 -8.83 -12.48 3.50
C LYS A 84 -9.47 -11.25 2.88
N VAL A 85 -8.74 -10.16 2.79
CA VAL A 85 -9.23 -8.91 2.20
C VAL A 85 -9.45 -9.04 0.69
N ALA A 86 -8.53 -9.69 -0.01
CA ALA A 86 -8.66 -9.98 -1.44
C ALA A 86 -9.86 -10.90 -1.70
N ALA A 87 -10.08 -11.92 -0.87
CA ALA A 87 -11.24 -12.81 -0.97
C ALA A 87 -12.59 -12.09 -0.72
N ALA A 88 -12.58 -10.95 0.01
CA ALA A 88 -13.75 -10.09 0.17
C ALA A 88 -14.05 -9.21 -1.06
N GLY A 89 -13.23 -9.30 -2.12
CA GLY A 89 -13.43 -8.62 -3.41
C GLY A 89 -12.57 -7.39 -3.64
N ALA A 90 -11.73 -6.98 -2.68
CA ALA A 90 -10.85 -5.83 -2.84
C ALA A 90 -9.52 -6.20 -3.49
N VAL A 91 -8.93 -5.26 -4.24
CA VAL A 91 -7.50 -5.35 -4.60
C VAL A 91 -6.66 -4.81 -3.45
N VAL A 92 -5.77 -5.65 -2.94
CA VAL A 92 -4.80 -5.26 -1.89
C VAL A 92 -3.55 -4.68 -2.53
N VAL A 93 -3.15 -3.48 -2.12
CA VAL A 93 -1.85 -2.89 -2.47
C VAL A 93 -0.97 -2.92 -1.23
N ASP A 94 -0.01 -3.85 -1.20
CA ASP A 94 0.81 -4.13 -0.02
C ASP A 94 2.18 -3.44 -0.07
N ASN A 95 2.43 -2.61 0.91
CA ASN A 95 3.71 -1.91 1.06
C ASN A 95 4.74 -2.69 1.91
N SER A 96 4.38 -3.87 2.41
CA SER A 96 5.30 -4.72 3.17
C SER A 96 6.18 -5.59 2.25
N SER A 97 7.10 -6.33 2.83
CA SER A 97 7.90 -7.32 2.10
C SER A 97 7.23 -8.69 1.95
N ALA A 98 6.01 -8.87 2.48
CA ALA A 98 5.38 -10.17 2.64
C ALA A 98 5.21 -10.95 1.32
N TRP A 99 4.86 -10.23 0.26
CA TRP A 99 4.43 -10.81 -1.03
C TRP A 99 5.42 -10.58 -2.17
N ARG A 100 6.51 -9.83 -1.94
CA ARG A 100 7.46 -9.42 -3.01
C ARG A 100 8.10 -10.60 -3.76
N MET A 101 8.23 -11.74 -3.10
CA MET A 101 8.85 -12.95 -3.67
C MET A 101 7.81 -14.01 -4.08
N ASP A 102 6.52 -13.74 -3.94
CA ASP A 102 5.47 -14.65 -4.38
C ASP A 102 5.29 -14.53 -5.90
N PRO A 103 5.47 -15.60 -6.68
CA PRO A 103 5.38 -15.55 -8.15
C PRO A 103 3.96 -15.26 -8.67
N GLN A 104 2.95 -15.40 -7.82
CA GLN A 104 1.56 -15.10 -8.17
C GLN A 104 1.13 -13.69 -7.77
N VAL A 105 2.04 -12.91 -7.19
CA VAL A 105 1.79 -11.52 -6.78
C VAL A 105 2.67 -10.58 -7.59
N PRO A 106 2.09 -9.71 -8.43
CA PRO A 106 2.89 -8.78 -9.22
C PRO A 106 3.59 -7.76 -8.30
N LEU A 107 4.91 -7.59 -8.50
CA LEU A 107 5.72 -6.56 -7.88
C LEU A 107 5.76 -5.36 -8.83
N VAL A 108 5.13 -4.24 -8.43
CA VAL A 108 4.84 -3.15 -9.35
C VAL A 108 5.46 -1.82 -8.91
N VAL A 109 6.09 -1.16 -9.87
CA VAL A 109 6.36 0.28 -9.86
C VAL A 109 5.56 0.89 -11.01
N SER A 110 4.58 1.75 -10.73
CA SER A 110 3.59 2.23 -11.70
C SER A 110 4.21 2.87 -12.95
N GLU A 111 5.34 3.56 -12.81
CA GLU A 111 6.07 4.21 -13.91
C GLU A 111 6.95 3.24 -14.72
N VAL A 112 7.13 2.02 -14.23
CA VAL A 112 8.08 1.05 -14.81
C VAL A 112 7.37 -0.09 -15.50
N ASN A 113 6.46 -0.75 -14.79
CA ASN A 113 5.81 -1.97 -15.25
C ASN A 113 4.30 -2.01 -14.94
N PRO A 114 3.52 -0.95 -15.30
CA PRO A 114 2.07 -0.90 -15.02
C PRO A 114 1.31 -2.09 -15.65
N HIS A 115 1.79 -2.64 -16.76
CA HIS A 115 1.21 -3.82 -17.42
C HIS A 115 1.19 -5.07 -16.52
N ALA A 116 2.00 -5.11 -15.48
CA ALA A 116 1.93 -6.22 -14.50
C ALA A 116 0.60 -6.23 -13.73
N LEU A 117 -0.16 -5.13 -13.75
CA LEU A 117 -1.51 -5.06 -13.17
C LEU A 117 -2.59 -5.73 -14.03
N ASP A 118 -2.28 -6.10 -15.28
CA ASP A 118 -3.23 -6.80 -16.15
C ASP A 118 -3.58 -8.21 -15.62
N SER A 119 -2.75 -8.75 -14.70
CA SER A 119 -3.01 -10.02 -14.02
C SER A 119 -2.64 -9.94 -12.56
N ILE A 120 -3.63 -10.09 -11.68
CA ILE A 120 -3.48 -10.06 -10.22
C ILE A 120 -4.12 -11.34 -9.65
N PRO A 121 -3.50 -12.51 -9.81
CA PRO A 121 -4.13 -13.82 -9.52
C PRO A 121 -4.63 -13.96 -8.08
N LYS A 122 -3.92 -13.37 -7.12
CA LYS A 122 -4.30 -13.39 -5.70
C LYS A 122 -5.09 -12.16 -5.25
N GLY A 123 -5.42 -11.23 -6.14
CA GLY A 123 -6.00 -9.94 -5.74
C GLY A 123 -5.04 -9.08 -4.92
N ILE A 124 -3.75 -9.38 -4.91
CA ILE A 124 -2.70 -8.67 -4.16
C ILE A 124 -1.66 -8.13 -5.13
N VAL A 125 -1.28 -6.86 -4.93
CA VAL A 125 -0.18 -6.18 -5.63
C VAL A 125 0.87 -5.82 -4.59
N ALA A 126 2.13 -6.18 -4.81
CA ALA A 126 3.23 -5.84 -3.94
C ALA A 126 3.96 -4.58 -4.43
N ASN A 127 4.27 -3.68 -3.50
CA ASN A 127 5.19 -2.58 -3.73
C ASN A 127 6.63 -3.03 -3.41
N PRO A 128 7.65 -2.63 -4.19
CA PRO A 128 9.04 -2.83 -3.82
C PRO A 128 9.44 -1.97 -2.61
N ASN A 129 10.69 -2.10 -2.20
CA ASN A 129 11.27 -1.25 -1.17
C ASN A 129 11.17 0.24 -1.57
N CYS A 130 10.96 1.13 -0.60
CA CYS A 130 10.77 2.57 -0.82
C CYS A 130 11.95 3.23 -1.58
N THR A 131 13.20 2.85 -1.29
CA THR A 131 14.37 3.35 -2.02
C THR A 131 14.39 2.86 -3.47
N THR A 132 13.95 1.63 -3.72
CA THR A 132 13.77 1.09 -5.07
C THR A 132 12.71 1.88 -5.83
N MET A 133 11.55 2.15 -5.21
CA MET A 133 10.48 2.93 -5.85
C MET A 133 10.93 4.34 -6.22
N ALA A 134 11.77 4.97 -5.40
CA ALA A 134 12.31 6.30 -5.70
C ALA A 134 13.32 6.27 -6.87
N ALA A 135 14.13 5.21 -6.99
CA ALA A 135 15.15 5.08 -8.01
C ALA A 135 14.62 4.65 -9.38
N MET A 136 13.64 3.75 -9.40
CA MET A 136 13.19 3.09 -10.64
C MET A 136 12.61 4.03 -11.70
N PRO A 137 11.83 5.09 -11.39
CA PRO A 137 11.37 6.05 -12.37
C PRO A 137 12.49 6.80 -13.10
N VAL A 138 13.66 6.93 -12.45
CA VAL A 138 14.86 7.52 -13.07
C VAL A 138 15.63 6.48 -13.87
N LEU A 139 15.80 5.27 -13.33
CA LEU A 139 16.58 4.21 -13.97
C LEU A 139 15.90 3.65 -15.22
N LYS A 140 14.58 3.58 -15.26
CA LYS A 140 13.82 3.03 -16.40
C LYS A 140 14.07 3.80 -17.70
N PRO A 141 13.91 5.14 -17.77
CA PRO A 141 14.21 5.89 -18.99
C PRO A 141 15.70 5.80 -19.36
N LEU A 142 16.62 5.86 -18.40
CA LEU A 142 18.05 5.70 -18.69
C LEU A 142 18.36 4.33 -19.29
N HIS A 143 17.76 3.27 -18.76
CA HIS A 143 17.91 1.92 -19.34
C HIS A 143 17.36 1.84 -20.76
N ARG A 144 16.20 2.44 -21.00
CA ARG A 144 15.56 2.43 -22.33
C ARG A 144 16.39 3.16 -23.38
N GLU A 145 16.96 4.32 -23.03
CA GLU A 145 17.67 5.18 -23.99
C GLU A 145 19.14 4.79 -24.15
N ALA A 146 19.80 4.33 -23.09
CA ALA A 146 21.24 4.12 -23.07
C ALA A 146 21.67 2.66 -22.74
N GLY A 147 20.75 1.78 -22.35
CA GLY A 147 21.06 0.39 -22.01
C GLY A 147 21.88 0.27 -20.72
N LEU A 148 21.24 0.29 -19.56
CA LEU A 148 21.90 0.10 -18.27
C LEU A 148 22.51 -1.29 -18.17
N VAL A 149 23.85 -1.37 -18.07
CA VAL A 149 24.62 -2.62 -17.99
C VAL A 149 24.88 -3.03 -16.55
N ARG A 150 25.13 -2.06 -15.66
CA ARG A 150 25.43 -2.30 -14.26
C ARG A 150 24.93 -1.16 -13.40
N LEU A 151 24.38 -1.51 -12.23
CA LEU A 151 24.06 -0.57 -11.17
C LEU A 151 24.85 -0.96 -9.91
N ILE A 152 25.60 -0.01 -9.34
CA ILE A 152 26.17 -0.11 -8.01
C ILE A 152 25.51 0.97 -7.18
N ALA A 153 24.79 0.58 -6.11
CA ALA A 153 24.05 1.51 -5.28
C ALA A 153 24.46 1.36 -3.81
N SER A 154 24.77 2.49 -3.18
CA SER A 154 24.89 2.61 -1.73
C SER A 154 23.75 3.47 -1.23
N THR A 155 22.98 2.96 -0.26
CA THR A 155 21.77 3.64 0.21
C THR A 155 21.84 3.96 1.70
N TYR A 156 21.31 5.11 2.07
CA TYR A 156 21.08 5.51 3.45
C TYR A 156 19.58 5.65 3.63
N GLN A 157 19.02 4.89 4.57
CA GLN A 157 17.59 4.89 4.83
C GLN A 157 17.32 5.45 6.24
N ALA A 158 16.36 6.37 6.35
CA ALA A 158 15.92 6.89 7.64
C ALA A 158 15.27 5.79 8.48
N VAL A 159 15.51 5.81 9.79
CA VAL A 159 14.93 4.87 10.77
C VAL A 159 13.40 4.93 10.78
N SER A 160 12.81 6.08 10.47
CA SER A 160 11.36 6.26 10.35
C SER A 160 10.69 5.29 9.36
N GLY A 161 11.42 4.75 8.38
CA GLY A 161 10.92 3.70 7.49
C GLY A 161 10.61 2.37 8.21
N GLY A 162 11.20 2.14 9.38
CA GLY A 162 10.91 1.00 10.27
C GLY A 162 9.68 1.19 11.15
N GLY A 163 9.06 2.36 11.15
CA GLY A 163 7.92 2.70 11.99
C GLY A 163 8.34 3.26 13.37
N VAL A 164 7.38 3.32 14.30
CA VAL A 164 7.60 3.90 15.66
C VAL A 164 8.53 3.04 16.52
N ALA A 165 8.73 1.80 16.17
CA ALA A 165 9.59 0.86 16.91
C ALA A 165 11.01 0.73 16.32
N GLY A 166 11.32 1.50 15.30
CA GLY A 166 12.64 1.54 14.66
C GLY A 166 13.62 2.50 15.32
#